data_ee77fe873348db9f96825fded3a1432f
#
_entry.id   ee77fe873348db9f96825fded3a1432f
#
_cell.length_a   1.000
_cell.length_b   1.000
_cell.length_c   1.000
_cell.angle_alpha   90.00
_cell.angle_beta   90.00
_cell.angle_gamma   90.00
#
_symmetry.space_group_name_H-M   'P 1'
#
loop_
_entity.id
_entity.type
_entity.pdbx_description
1 polymer ?
#
loop_
_entity_poly.entity_id
_entity_poly.type
_entity_poly.pdbx_seq_one_letter_code
_entity_poly.pdbx_strand_id
1 'polypeptide(L)'
;MKCDKCKLDFEEEDLELSHDVPRWIGGVDLDGRHWLCKKCHRIYEWVVIKHIWIFIEDKERVKESVKSLSKKYFKTGEDDTNTRQT
;
A
#
# COMPACT_ATOMS: atom_id res chain seq x y z
N MET A 1 16.17 -5.24 8.68
CA MET A 1 14.79 -4.72 8.74
C MET A 1 13.85 -5.56 7.89
N LYS A 2 12.63 -5.63 8.26
CA LYS A 2 11.67 -6.45 7.51
C LYS A 2 10.80 -5.60 6.60
N CYS A 3 10.53 -6.14 5.42
CA CYS A 3 9.55 -5.55 4.54
C CYS A 3 8.16 -5.66 5.19
N ASP A 4 7.40 -4.58 5.16
CA ASP A 4 6.10 -4.56 5.82
C ASP A 4 5.08 -5.46 5.14
N LYS A 5 5.31 -5.84 3.90
CA LYS A 5 4.35 -6.68 3.19
C LYS A 5 4.74 -8.15 3.16
N CYS A 6 5.93 -8.46 2.68
CA CYS A 6 6.32 -9.86 2.56
C CYS A 6 7.01 -10.41 3.82
N LYS A 7 7.39 -9.53 4.73
CA LYS A 7 7.95 -9.90 6.04
C LYS A 7 9.31 -10.56 5.96
N LEU A 8 9.97 -10.51 4.84
CA LEU A 8 11.32 -11.01 4.71
C LEU A 8 12.31 -9.96 5.20
N ASP A 9 13.46 -10.41 5.68
CA ASP A 9 14.51 -9.52 6.13
C ASP A 9 15.31 -8.98 4.97
N PHE A 10 15.62 -7.70 5.02
CA PHE A 10 16.43 -7.02 4.03
C PHE A 10 17.40 -6.08 4.70
N GLU A 11 18.44 -5.71 3.98
CA GLU A 11 19.30 -4.63 4.41
C GLU A 11 18.50 -3.34 4.32
N GLU A 12 18.84 -2.39 5.19
CA GLU A 12 18.10 -1.13 5.22
C GLU A 12 18.11 -0.45 3.86
N GLU A 13 19.24 -0.53 3.15
CA GLU A 13 19.35 0.11 1.85
C GLU A 13 18.51 -0.56 0.76
N ASP A 14 18.04 -1.77 1.03
CA ASP A 14 17.18 -2.49 0.07
C ASP A 14 15.71 -2.24 0.31
N LEU A 15 15.36 -1.47 1.33
CA LEU A 15 13.98 -1.11 1.61
C LEU A 15 13.73 0.30 1.11
N GLU A 16 12.52 0.52 0.63
CA GLU A 16 12.10 1.81 0.13
C GLU A 16 10.89 2.29 0.90
N LEU A 17 10.82 3.60 1.11
CA LEU A 17 9.67 4.18 1.79
C LEU A 17 8.54 4.34 0.80
N SER A 18 7.46 3.64 1.06
CA SER A 18 6.28 3.67 0.20
C SER A 18 5.18 4.46 0.91
N HIS A 19 4.65 5.46 0.23
CA HIS A 19 3.51 6.19 0.76
C HIS A 19 2.24 5.41 0.42
N ASP A 20 1.38 5.24 1.41
CA ASP A 20 0.15 4.49 1.21
C ASP A 20 -0.70 5.13 0.13
N VAL A 21 -0.74 6.45 0.12
CA VAL A 21 -1.32 7.20 -0.98
C VAL A 21 -0.16 7.85 -1.71
N PRO A 22 0.13 7.44 -2.95
CA PRO A 22 1.28 7.99 -3.67
C PRO A 22 1.22 9.51 -3.78
N ARG A 23 2.41 10.12 -3.75
CA ARG A 23 2.48 11.58 -3.77
C ARG A 23 1.91 12.17 -5.06
N TRP A 24 2.01 11.43 -6.16
CA TRP A 24 1.52 11.94 -7.43
C TRP A 24 -0.01 12.03 -7.50
N ILE A 25 -0.72 11.44 -6.54
CA ILE A 25 -2.16 11.63 -6.43
C ILE A 25 -2.52 12.42 -5.18
N GLY A 26 -1.55 13.16 -4.65
CA GLY A 26 -1.81 14.05 -3.53
C GLY A 26 -1.61 13.44 -2.15
N GLY A 27 -0.91 12.31 -2.07
CA GLY A 27 -0.66 11.70 -0.79
C GLY A 27 0.36 12.48 0.04
N VAL A 28 0.20 12.41 1.35
CA VAL A 28 1.13 13.03 2.30
C VAL A 28 1.50 12.01 3.36
N ASP A 29 2.52 12.34 4.15
CA ASP A 29 2.98 11.39 5.17
C ASP A 29 1.89 11.00 6.14
N LEU A 30 0.97 11.91 6.42
CA LEU A 30 -0.10 11.63 7.37
C LEU A 30 -1.07 10.55 6.88
N ASP A 31 -1.08 10.28 5.60
CA ASP A 31 -1.94 9.23 5.06
C ASP A 31 -1.39 7.85 5.33
N GLY A 32 -0.14 7.77 5.79
CA GLY A 32 0.49 6.50 6.10
C GLY A 32 1.62 6.18 5.15
N ARG A 33 2.54 5.36 5.62
CA ARG A 33 3.69 4.94 4.81
C ARG A 33 4.22 3.64 5.37
N HIS A 34 4.89 2.87 4.50
CA HIS A 34 5.44 1.59 4.86
C HIS A 34 6.81 1.41 4.25
N TRP A 35 7.64 0.63 4.91
CA TRP A 35 8.95 0.26 4.37
C TRP A 35 8.78 -1.04 3.61
N LEU A 36 9.00 -1.01 2.31
CA LEU A 36 8.80 -2.16 1.44
C LEU A 36 10.08 -2.47 0.69
N CYS A 37 10.32 -3.75 0.43
CA CYS A 37 11.39 -4.12 -0.45
C CYS A 37 11.03 -3.66 -1.87
N LYS A 38 12.04 -3.58 -2.74
CA LYS A 38 11.81 -3.05 -4.08
C LYS A 38 10.71 -3.80 -4.82
N LYS A 39 10.68 -5.11 -4.65
CA LYS A 39 9.66 -5.92 -5.30
C LYS A 39 8.26 -5.58 -4.80
N CYS A 40 8.09 -5.54 -3.49
CA CYS A 40 6.77 -5.24 -2.92
C CYS A 40 6.33 -3.82 -3.23
N HIS A 41 7.27 -2.88 -3.23
CA HIS A 41 6.96 -1.50 -3.56
C HIS A 41 6.45 -1.40 -5.00
N ARG A 42 7.11 -2.10 -5.91
CA ARG A 42 6.69 -2.09 -7.31
C ARG A 42 5.32 -2.72 -7.48
N ILE A 43 5.09 -3.83 -6.77
CA ILE A 43 3.80 -4.50 -6.84
C ILE A 43 2.69 -3.58 -6.32
N TYR A 44 2.96 -2.89 -5.22
CA TYR A 44 1.97 -1.99 -4.65
C TYR A 44 1.65 -0.84 -5.62
N GLU A 45 2.68 -0.30 -6.27
CA GLU A 45 2.43 0.76 -7.24
C GLU A 45 1.52 0.28 -8.36
N TRP A 46 1.73 -0.93 -8.84
CA TRP A 46 0.87 -1.50 -9.88
C TRP A 46 -0.55 -1.70 -9.37
N VAL A 47 -0.69 -2.15 -8.14
CA VAL A 47 -2.01 -2.32 -7.54
C VAL A 47 -2.74 -0.98 -7.49
N VAL A 48 -2.04 0.07 -7.08
CA VAL A 48 -2.62 1.41 -7.01
C VAL A 48 -3.00 1.91 -8.40
N ILE A 49 -2.12 1.73 -9.38
CA ILE A 49 -2.39 2.17 -10.74
C ILE A 49 -3.65 1.50 -11.29
N LYS A 50 -3.75 0.20 -11.12
CA LYS A 50 -4.94 -0.52 -11.57
C LYS A 50 -6.20 -0.04 -10.87
N HIS A 51 -6.10 0.22 -9.58
CA HIS A 51 -7.22 0.71 -8.81
C HIS A 51 -7.69 2.06 -9.33
N ILE A 52 -6.74 2.93 -9.64
CA ILE A 52 -7.05 4.26 -10.14
C ILE A 52 -7.74 4.18 -11.50
N TRP A 53 -7.34 3.24 -12.33
CA TRP A 53 -7.97 3.07 -13.65
C TRP A 53 -9.46 2.83 -13.53
N ILE A 54 -9.89 2.16 -12.47
CA ILE A 54 -11.30 1.89 -12.26
C ILE A 54 -12.04 3.16 -11.82
N PHE A 55 -11.39 4.04 -11.08
CA PHE A 55 -12.02 5.22 -10.52
C PHE A 55 -11.52 6.52 -11.15
N ILE A 56 -10.99 6.44 -12.37
CA ILE A 56 -10.28 7.56 -12.96
C ILE A 56 -11.16 8.78 -13.18
N GLU A 57 -12.47 8.60 -13.28
CA GLU A 57 -13.36 9.70 -13.58
C GLU A 57 -13.60 10.62 -12.40
N ASP A 58 -13.30 10.15 -11.19
CA ASP A 58 -13.56 10.93 -9.98
C ASP A 58 -12.27 11.09 -9.20
N LYS A 59 -11.55 12.18 -9.50
CA LYS A 59 -10.24 12.39 -8.90
C LYS A 59 -10.30 12.60 -7.40
N GLU A 60 -11.38 13.15 -6.89
CA GLU A 60 -11.49 13.38 -5.46
C GLU A 60 -11.67 12.07 -4.72
N ARG A 61 -12.38 11.15 -5.32
CA ARG A 61 -12.59 9.84 -4.72
C ARG A 61 -11.38 8.95 -4.84
N VAL A 62 -10.51 9.23 -5.82
CA VAL A 62 -9.34 8.40 -6.03
C VAL A 62 -8.48 8.36 -4.77
N LYS A 63 -8.22 9.51 -4.16
CA LYS A 63 -7.38 9.54 -2.97
C LYS A 63 -8.02 8.73 -1.85
N GLU A 64 -9.30 8.93 -1.59
CA GLU A 64 -9.99 8.19 -0.54
C GLU A 64 -10.04 6.70 -0.84
N SER A 65 -10.26 6.33 -2.09
CA SER A 65 -10.26 4.94 -2.50
C SER A 65 -8.92 4.29 -2.27
N VAL A 66 -7.84 5.00 -2.58
CA VAL A 66 -6.50 4.45 -2.39
C VAL A 66 -6.19 4.31 -0.90
N LYS A 67 -6.65 5.24 -0.08
CA LYS A 67 -6.48 5.11 1.37
C LYS A 67 -7.16 3.84 1.88
N SER A 68 -8.36 3.57 1.43
CA SER A 68 -9.06 2.34 1.80
C SER A 68 -8.34 1.11 1.27
N LEU A 69 -7.85 1.20 0.05
CA LEU A 69 -7.09 0.10 -0.55
C LEU A 69 -5.86 -0.22 0.28
N SER A 70 -5.11 0.81 0.69
CA SER A 70 -3.89 0.58 1.43
C SER A 70 -4.17 -0.08 2.77
N LYS A 71 -5.24 0.29 3.42
CA LYS A 71 -5.60 -0.32 4.68
C LYS A 71 -5.86 -1.82 4.52
N LYS A 72 -6.51 -2.20 3.44
CA LYS A 72 -6.75 -3.61 3.16
C LYS A 72 -5.48 -4.33 2.74
N TYR A 73 -4.66 -3.66 1.94
CA TYR A 73 -3.46 -4.27 1.42
C TYR A 73 -2.44 -4.58 2.51
N PHE A 74 -2.33 -3.69 3.49
CA PHE A 74 -1.35 -3.84 4.56
C PHE A 74 -1.94 -4.40 5.84
N LYS A 75 -3.10 -5.02 5.76
CA LYS A 75 -3.69 -5.65 6.93
C LYS A 75 -2.78 -6.72 7.48
N THR A 76 -2.79 -6.85 8.80
CA THR A 76 -1.97 -7.85 9.46
C THR A 76 -2.61 -9.22 9.35
N GLY A 77 -1.82 -10.24 9.65
CA GLY A 77 -2.30 -11.60 9.55
C GLY A 77 -3.43 -11.93 10.49
N GLU A 78 -3.50 -11.29 11.62
CA GLU A 78 -4.56 -11.59 12.57
C GLU A 78 -5.91 -11.18 12.04
N ASP A 79 -5.97 -10.10 11.30
CA ASP A 79 -7.21 -9.71 10.64
C ASP A 79 -7.61 -10.72 9.60
N ASP A 80 -6.64 -11.21 8.87
CA ASP A 80 -6.90 -12.24 7.87
C ASP A 80 -7.48 -13.47 8.51
N THR A 81 -6.93 -13.83 9.66
CA THR A 81 -7.40 -15.00 10.37
C THR A 81 -8.87 -14.88 10.71
N ASN A 82 -9.25 -13.74 11.23
CA ASN A 82 -10.64 -13.52 11.58
C ASN A 82 -11.54 -13.54 10.37
N THR A 83 -11.09 -12.93 9.32
CA THR A 83 -11.88 -12.82 8.13
C THR A 83 -12.13 -14.16 7.48
N ARG A 84 -11.13 -14.99 7.47
CA ARG A 84 -11.23 -16.28 6.80
C ARG A 84 -12.17 -17.23 7.47
N GLN A 85 -12.46 -17.01 8.71
CA GLN A 85 -13.36 -17.87 9.42
C GLN A 85 -14.79 -17.65 9.05
N THR A 86 -15.04 -16.59 8.39
CA THR A 86 -16.39 -16.31 7.93
C THR A 86 -16.69 -17.04 6.66
#